data_3cd5a0afab6205cb851524a45b0b447d
#
_entry.id   3cd5a0afab6205cb851524a45b0b447d
#
_cell.length_a   1.000
_cell.length_b   1.000
_cell.length_c   1.000
_cell.angle_alpha   90.00
_cell.angle_beta   90.00
_cell.angle_gamma   90.00
#
_symmetry.space_group_name_H-M   'P 1'
#
loop_
_entity.id
_entity.type
_entity.pdbx_description
1 polymer ?
#
loop_
_entity_poly.entity_id
_entity_poly.type
_entity_poly.pdbx_seq_one_letter_code
_entity_poly.pdbx_strand_id
1 'polypeptide(L)'
;MCSGLIYLRNRYYDPSIWRFITEDPARDGLNWYVYANNNPLKYIDPSGLRSKKAADKIIKDNATYIISAAEEFGVNPGILAATIYAEQRLNVDWKDDYIDGIVGFYGVDTSIGIGQLRISTAKFIEKEGYMPTLSAKDGGWNIPLIGFVHGTEQMVREKTLENSELNIKYAAGYLKYFQDEWKNVYPDIDGKTDILATLYNLGHEQTSPNSNPKPNDFGKFAKENYSHVRKLLGLE
;
A
#
# COMPACT_ATOMS: atom_id res chain seq x y z
N MET A 1 25.44 -28.72 1.08
CA MET A 1 25.71 -27.31 0.73
C MET A 1 24.36 -26.60 0.54
N CYS A 2 24.06 -25.58 1.32
CA CYS A 2 22.86 -24.77 1.05
C CYS A 2 23.13 -23.98 -0.23
N SER A 3 22.21 -23.98 -1.18
CA SER A 3 22.37 -23.36 -2.50
C SER A 3 22.55 -21.83 -2.47
N GLY A 4 22.38 -21.19 -1.32
CA GLY A 4 22.39 -19.71 -1.20
C GLY A 4 21.23 -19.01 -1.90
N LEU A 5 20.34 -19.77 -2.55
CA LEU A 5 19.18 -19.24 -3.25
C LEU A 5 18.08 -18.85 -2.27
N ILE A 6 17.44 -17.71 -2.52
CA ILE A 6 16.28 -17.22 -1.76
C ILE A 6 15.03 -17.47 -2.60
N TYR A 7 14.09 -18.25 -2.04
CA TYR A 7 12.81 -18.49 -2.70
C TYR A 7 11.85 -17.33 -2.40
N LEU A 8 11.44 -16.61 -3.45
CA LEU A 8 10.52 -15.50 -3.40
C LEU A 8 9.18 -15.91 -4.05
N ARG A 9 8.55 -16.96 -3.48
CA ARG A 9 7.23 -17.52 -3.87
C ARG A 9 7.11 -18.00 -5.31
N ASN A 10 7.38 -17.16 -6.29
CA ASN A 10 7.22 -17.49 -7.69
C ASN A 10 8.55 -17.66 -8.41
N ARG A 11 9.65 -17.16 -7.83
CA ARG A 11 10.99 -17.25 -8.42
C ARG A 11 12.05 -17.46 -7.34
N TYR A 12 13.17 -18.06 -7.74
CA TYR A 12 14.38 -18.14 -6.92
C TYR A 12 15.31 -16.99 -7.27
N TYR A 13 15.70 -16.22 -6.26
CA TYR A 13 16.69 -15.17 -6.35
C TYR A 13 18.06 -15.69 -5.93
N ASP A 14 19.08 -15.40 -6.73
CA ASP A 14 20.48 -15.70 -6.43
C ASP A 14 21.21 -14.41 -6.01
N PRO A 15 21.55 -14.26 -4.71
CA PRO A 15 22.27 -13.09 -4.23
C PRO A 15 23.68 -12.96 -4.81
N SER A 16 24.27 -14.04 -5.31
CA SER A 16 25.63 -14.00 -5.87
C SER A 16 25.70 -13.31 -7.22
N ILE A 17 24.62 -13.38 -8.00
CA ILE A 17 24.48 -12.75 -9.31
C ILE A 17 23.47 -11.62 -9.34
N TRP A 18 22.78 -11.37 -8.22
CA TRP A 18 21.79 -10.29 -8.01
C TRP A 18 20.60 -10.38 -8.97
N ARG A 19 20.17 -11.61 -9.31
CA ARG A 19 19.11 -11.87 -10.28
C ARG A 19 18.24 -13.06 -9.89
N PHE A 20 17.06 -13.12 -10.49
CA PHE A 20 16.30 -14.36 -10.52
C PHE A 20 17.00 -15.40 -11.42
N ILE A 21 16.92 -16.67 -11.03
CA ILE A 21 17.45 -17.79 -11.82
C ILE A 21 16.41 -18.39 -12.80
N THR A 22 15.17 -17.92 -12.74
CA THR A 22 14.07 -18.30 -13.64
C THR A 22 13.50 -17.06 -14.32
N GLU A 23 12.92 -17.27 -15.52
CA GLU A 23 12.21 -16.20 -16.23
C GLU A 23 11.03 -15.67 -15.43
N ASP A 24 10.69 -14.40 -15.65
CA ASP A 24 9.48 -13.80 -15.13
C ASP A 24 8.26 -14.47 -15.78
N PRO A 25 7.38 -15.15 -15.01
CA PRO A 25 6.15 -15.71 -15.56
C PRO A 25 5.24 -14.65 -16.20
N ALA A 26 5.31 -13.39 -15.72
CA ALA A 26 4.57 -12.28 -16.28
C ALA A 26 5.22 -11.72 -17.56
N ARG A 27 6.48 -12.09 -17.86
CA ARG A 27 7.30 -11.65 -19.00
C ARG A 27 7.29 -10.13 -19.16
N ASP A 28 7.41 -9.41 -18.04
CA ASP A 28 7.41 -7.94 -18.05
C ASP A 28 8.80 -7.38 -18.38
N GLY A 29 8.82 -6.39 -19.28
CA GLY A 29 10.05 -5.76 -19.73
C GLY A 29 10.90 -6.60 -20.69
N LEU A 30 12.12 -6.10 -20.99
CA LEU A 30 13.05 -6.75 -21.93
C LEU A 30 13.98 -7.78 -21.26
N ASN A 31 14.06 -7.79 -19.94
CA ASN A 31 14.93 -8.69 -19.18
C ASN A 31 14.14 -9.33 -18.03
N TRP A 32 13.75 -10.56 -18.21
CA TRP A 32 12.88 -11.32 -17.30
C TRP A 32 13.57 -11.89 -16.06
N TYR A 33 14.87 -11.65 -15.90
CA TYR A 33 15.67 -12.11 -14.76
C TYR A 33 15.99 -10.98 -13.77
N VAL A 34 15.50 -9.77 -14.03
CA VAL A 34 15.76 -8.60 -13.19
C VAL A 34 15.09 -8.76 -11.84
N TYR A 35 15.89 -8.60 -10.76
CA TYR A 35 15.41 -8.46 -9.40
C TYR A 35 15.44 -6.98 -8.99
N ALA A 36 14.36 -6.50 -8.33
CA ALA A 36 14.28 -5.18 -7.73
C ALA A 36 14.79 -4.03 -8.63
N ASN A 37 14.47 -4.10 -9.93
CA ASN A 37 14.87 -3.11 -10.92
C ASN A 37 16.41 -2.89 -11.03
N ASN A 38 17.20 -3.94 -10.80
CA ASN A 38 18.67 -3.93 -10.69
C ASN A 38 19.22 -3.06 -9.55
N ASN A 39 18.42 -2.74 -8.54
CA ASN A 39 18.83 -1.99 -7.37
C ASN A 39 18.35 -2.65 -6.07
N PRO A 40 18.89 -3.84 -5.71
CA PRO A 40 18.45 -4.60 -4.55
C PRO A 40 18.84 -4.00 -3.19
N LEU A 41 19.65 -2.95 -3.18
CA LEU A 41 19.96 -2.18 -1.97
C LEU A 41 18.86 -1.17 -1.64
N LYS A 42 18.03 -0.82 -2.64
CA LYS A 42 16.96 0.18 -2.50
C LYS A 42 15.56 -0.42 -2.63
N TYR A 43 15.43 -1.50 -3.38
CA TYR A 43 14.15 -2.15 -3.68
C TYR A 43 14.20 -3.64 -3.41
N ILE A 44 13.07 -4.21 -3.04
CA ILE A 44 12.87 -5.65 -2.90
C ILE A 44 11.67 -6.10 -3.73
N ASP A 45 11.70 -7.36 -4.19
CA ASP A 45 10.57 -8.01 -4.86
C ASP A 45 10.22 -9.31 -4.13
N PRO A 46 9.40 -9.26 -3.09
CA PRO A 46 9.13 -10.40 -2.21
C PRO A 46 8.32 -11.50 -2.85
N SER A 47 7.51 -11.15 -3.85
CA SER A 47 6.66 -12.11 -4.56
C SER A 47 7.36 -12.73 -5.78
N GLY A 48 8.45 -12.15 -6.23
CA GLY A 48 9.06 -12.50 -7.51
C GLY A 48 8.16 -12.18 -8.72
N LEU A 49 7.09 -11.40 -8.56
CA LEU A 49 6.09 -11.10 -9.60
C LEU A 49 5.63 -9.64 -9.66
N ARG A 50 6.04 -8.78 -8.73
CA ARG A 50 5.55 -7.40 -8.70
C ARG A 50 6.17 -6.55 -9.80
N SER A 51 5.85 -6.95 -11.00
CA SER A 51 6.08 -6.22 -12.22
C SER A 51 5.14 -5.02 -12.32
N LYS A 52 5.47 -4.09 -13.20
CA LYS A 52 4.55 -3.02 -13.62
C LYS A 52 3.16 -3.57 -13.95
N LYS A 53 3.10 -4.69 -14.68
CA LYS A 53 1.85 -5.35 -15.09
C LYS A 53 0.99 -5.81 -13.91
N ALA A 54 1.59 -6.30 -12.83
CA ALA A 54 0.84 -6.71 -11.65
C ALA A 54 0.26 -5.49 -10.92
N ALA A 55 1.04 -4.41 -10.76
CA ALA A 55 0.55 -3.16 -10.18
C ALA A 55 -0.54 -2.51 -11.05
N ASP A 56 -0.36 -2.50 -12.38
CA ASP A 56 -1.38 -2.04 -13.33
C ASP A 56 -2.70 -2.81 -13.18
N LYS A 57 -2.60 -4.13 -13.01
CA LYS A 57 -3.79 -4.99 -12.78
C LYS A 57 -4.50 -4.63 -11.48
N ILE A 58 -3.76 -4.43 -10.38
CA ILE A 58 -4.33 -4.03 -9.09
C ILE A 58 -5.11 -2.71 -9.24
N ILE A 59 -4.54 -1.70 -9.88
CA ILE A 59 -5.24 -0.41 -10.10
C ILE A 59 -6.50 -0.61 -10.95
N LYS A 60 -6.42 -1.37 -12.04
CA LYS A 60 -7.59 -1.63 -12.91
C LYS A 60 -8.70 -2.39 -12.20
N ASP A 61 -8.35 -3.47 -11.50
CA ASP A 61 -9.32 -4.31 -10.80
C ASP A 61 -10.04 -3.56 -9.67
N ASN A 62 -9.41 -2.52 -9.12
CA ASN A 62 -9.94 -1.72 -8.03
C ASN A 62 -10.35 -0.29 -8.45
N ALA A 63 -10.41 0.01 -9.75
CA ALA A 63 -10.67 1.36 -10.25
C ALA A 63 -11.96 1.98 -9.68
N THR A 64 -13.04 1.21 -9.62
CA THR A 64 -14.32 1.66 -9.06
C THR A 64 -14.19 2.03 -7.58
N TYR A 65 -13.52 1.22 -6.78
CA TYR A 65 -13.30 1.51 -5.36
C TYR A 65 -12.42 2.74 -5.15
N ILE A 66 -11.38 2.91 -5.98
CA ILE A 66 -10.48 4.07 -5.91
C ILE A 66 -11.24 5.35 -6.23
N ILE A 67 -12.05 5.36 -7.30
CA ILE A 67 -12.85 6.53 -7.69
C ILE A 67 -13.88 6.86 -6.61
N SER A 68 -14.65 5.86 -6.15
CA SER A 68 -15.68 6.06 -5.13
C SER A 68 -15.11 6.56 -3.80
N ALA A 69 -14.01 5.98 -3.33
CA ALA A 69 -13.35 6.43 -2.10
C ALA A 69 -12.78 7.85 -2.26
N ALA A 70 -12.19 8.16 -3.42
CA ALA A 70 -11.67 9.49 -3.69
C ALA A 70 -12.78 10.55 -3.68
N GLU A 71 -13.95 10.25 -4.26
CA GLU A 71 -15.13 11.11 -4.22
C GLU A 71 -15.67 11.27 -2.79
N GLU A 72 -15.80 10.17 -2.04
CA GLU A 72 -16.29 10.17 -0.66
C GLU A 72 -15.46 11.07 0.26
N PHE A 73 -14.13 11.03 0.12
CA PHE A 73 -13.21 11.82 0.96
C PHE A 73 -12.79 13.16 0.35
N GLY A 74 -13.22 13.48 -0.87
CA GLY A 74 -12.82 14.71 -1.56
C GLY A 74 -11.34 14.77 -1.90
N VAL A 75 -10.71 13.62 -2.17
CA VAL A 75 -9.32 13.52 -2.64
C VAL A 75 -9.26 13.29 -4.15
N ASN A 76 -8.16 13.64 -4.79
CA ASN A 76 -7.99 13.38 -6.22
C ASN A 76 -7.79 11.88 -6.50
N PRO A 77 -8.64 11.22 -7.31
CA PRO A 77 -8.54 9.79 -7.56
C PRO A 77 -7.23 9.37 -8.23
N GLY A 78 -6.62 10.24 -9.05
CA GLY A 78 -5.31 10.00 -9.64
C GLY A 78 -4.20 10.03 -8.60
N ILE A 79 -4.29 10.86 -7.56
CA ILE A 79 -3.33 10.92 -6.45
C ILE A 79 -3.46 9.66 -5.59
N LEU A 80 -4.68 9.27 -5.23
CA LEU A 80 -4.93 8.04 -4.48
C LEU A 80 -4.38 6.81 -5.24
N ALA A 81 -4.69 6.70 -6.53
CA ALA A 81 -4.17 5.62 -7.37
C ALA A 81 -2.64 5.63 -7.50
N ALA A 82 -2.02 6.80 -7.65
CA ALA A 82 -0.58 6.93 -7.76
C ALA A 82 0.13 6.54 -6.45
N THR A 83 -0.46 6.87 -5.31
CA THR A 83 0.04 6.47 -3.99
C THR A 83 -0.06 4.96 -3.82
N ILE A 84 -1.21 4.35 -4.09
CA ILE A 84 -1.39 2.88 -4.05
C ILE A 84 -0.44 2.20 -5.04
N TYR A 85 -0.29 2.75 -6.24
CA TYR A 85 0.63 2.21 -7.24
C TYR A 85 2.08 2.24 -6.76
N ALA A 86 2.50 3.33 -6.12
CA ALA A 86 3.84 3.44 -5.53
C ALA A 86 4.04 2.44 -4.39
N GLU A 87 3.04 2.21 -3.52
CA GLU A 87 3.06 1.16 -2.51
C GLU A 87 3.27 -0.22 -3.13
N GLN A 88 2.53 -0.52 -4.18
CA GLN A 88 2.63 -1.80 -4.88
C GLN A 88 3.95 -2.00 -5.64
N ARG A 89 4.66 -0.92 -5.95
CA ARG A 89 5.91 -0.97 -6.71
C ARG A 89 7.17 -0.86 -5.86
N LEU A 90 7.12 -0.14 -4.75
CA LEU A 90 8.30 0.25 -3.97
C LEU A 90 8.33 -0.30 -2.54
N ASN A 91 7.17 -0.35 -1.87
CA ASN A 91 7.08 -0.70 -0.46
C ASN A 91 6.56 -2.13 -0.26
N VAL A 92 7.27 -3.08 -0.80
CA VAL A 92 6.90 -4.47 -0.59
C VAL A 92 7.79 -5.05 0.50
N ASP A 93 7.33 -4.99 1.72
CA ASP A 93 7.97 -5.69 2.82
C ASP A 93 7.66 -7.19 2.71
N TRP A 94 8.70 -8.03 2.60
CA TRP A 94 8.55 -9.49 2.43
C TRP A 94 7.91 -10.18 3.64
N LYS A 95 7.80 -9.45 4.75
CA LYS A 95 7.15 -9.94 5.98
C LYS A 95 5.63 -9.98 5.87
N ASP A 96 5.05 -9.10 5.05
CA ASP A 96 3.62 -8.83 5.13
C ASP A 96 2.73 -9.99 4.65
N ASP A 97 3.09 -10.68 3.57
CA ASP A 97 2.21 -11.71 3.00
C ASP A 97 2.27 -13.10 3.67
N TYR A 98 3.38 -13.46 4.31
CA TYR A 98 3.53 -14.79 4.94
C TYR A 98 3.12 -14.78 6.42
N ILE A 99 3.16 -13.61 7.01
CA ILE A 99 3.01 -13.41 8.45
C ILE A 99 1.63 -12.83 8.79
N ASP A 100 0.88 -12.25 7.84
CA ASP A 100 -0.44 -11.64 8.08
C ASP A 100 -1.40 -12.56 8.85
N GLY A 101 -1.37 -13.87 8.58
CA GLY A 101 -2.16 -14.85 9.34
C GLY A 101 -1.59 -15.23 10.71
N ILE A 102 -0.28 -15.01 10.96
CA ILE A 102 0.40 -15.42 12.21
C ILE A 102 0.74 -14.22 13.08
N VAL A 103 1.07 -13.07 12.48
CA VAL A 103 1.53 -11.86 13.17
C VAL A 103 0.39 -11.05 13.77
N GLY A 104 -0.79 -11.10 13.18
CA GLY A 104 -1.99 -10.56 13.79
C GLY A 104 -2.28 -11.19 15.16
N PHE A 105 -1.85 -12.42 15.37
CA PHE A 105 -1.93 -13.11 16.66
C PHE A 105 -0.90 -12.58 17.68
N TYR A 106 0.20 -11.95 17.26
CA TYR A 106 1.29 -11.47 18.12
C TYR A 106 1.36 -9.95 18.30
N GLY A 107 0.43 -9.16 17.73
CA GLY A 107 0.34 -7.73 17.94
C GLY A 107 1.43 -6.89 17.26
N VAL A 108 2.02 -7.38 16.18
CA VAL A 108 3.00 -6.61 15.39
C VAL A 108 2.27 -5.65 14.44
N ASP A 109 2.72 -4.40 14.39
CA ASP A 109 2.14 -3.36 13.54
C ASP A 109 2.71 -3.46 12.11
N THR A 110 2.14 -4.39 11.33
CA THR A 110 2.51 -4.61 9.93
C THR A 110 1.63 -3.81 8.97
N SER A 111 2.13 -3.61 7.74
CA SER A 111 1.36 -2.99 6.66
C SER A 111 0.47 -4.02 5.99
N ILE A 112 -0.80 -3.69 5.75
CA ILE A 112 -1.83 -4.61 5.26
C ILE A 112 -2.50 -4.06 4.01
N GLY A 113 -2.84 -4.95 3.09
CA GLY A 113 -3.68 -4.68 1.93
C GLY A 113 -2.99 -3.89 0.83
N ILE A 114 -3.78 -3.44 -0.14
CA ILE A 114 -3.24 -2.80 -1.36
C ILE A 114 -2.67 -1.40 -1.14
N GLY A 115 -3.14 -0.67 -0.12
CA GLY A 115 -2.60 0.63 0.31
C GLY A 115 -1.49 0.51 1.36
N GLN A 116 -1.07 -0.72 1.73
CA GLN A 116 0.00 -0.98 2.70
C GLN A 116 -0.15 -0.17 4.01
N LEU A 117 -1.36 -0.21 4.59
CA LEU A 117 -1.70 0.52 5.81
C LEU A 117 -1.37 -0.29 7.06
N ARG A 118 -0.75 0.36 8.04
CA ARG A 118 -0.51 -0.21 9.36
C ARG A 118 -1.76 -0.13 10.23
N ILE A 119 -1.89 -1.06 11.16
CA ILE A 119 -2.99 -1.05 12.16
C ILE A 119 -2.94 0.22 13.01
N SER A 120 -1.74 0.70 13.38
CA SER A 120 -1.55 1.97 14.09
C SER A 120 -2.09 3.16 13.30
N THR A 121 -1.82 3.20 11.99
CA THR A 121 -2.34 4.23 11.09
C THR A 121 -3.87 4.16 11.00
N ALA A 122 -4.45 2.96 10.89
CA ALA A 122 -5.90 2.80 10.86
C ALA A 122 -6.55 3.32 12.16
N LYS A 123 -6.01 2.95 13.33
CA LYS A 123 -6.47 3.48 14.63
C LYS A 123 -6.36 5.01 14.71
N PHE A 124 -5.28 5.57 14.17
CA PHE A 124 -5.08 7.01 14.16
C PHE A 124 -6.17 7.72 13.35
N ILE A 125 -6.42 7.31 12.10
CA ILE A 125 -7.42 7.95 11.25
C ILE A 125 -8.86 7.73 11.71
N GLU A 126 -9.15 6.63 12.41
CA GLU A 126 -10.41 6.42 13.15
C GLU A 126 -10.55 7.45 14.28
N LYS A 127 -9.50 7.64 15.07
CA LYS A 127 -9.46 8.60 16.19
C LYS A 127 -9.64 10.05 15.70
N GLU A 128 -9.02 10.40 14.58
CA GLU A 128 -9.12 11.73 13.97
C GLU A 128 -10.46 11.94 13.24
N GLY A 129 -11.34 10.93 13.19
CA GLY A 129 -12.71 11.03 12.65
C GLY A 129 -12.82 10.87 11.13
N TYR A 130 -11.75 10.47 10.44
CA TYR A 130 -11.79 10.19 8.99
C TYR A 130 -12.38 8.82 8.66
N MET A 131 -12.38 7.90 9.60
CA MET A 131 -13.01 6.58 9.46
C MET A 131 -13.82 6.26 10.73
N PRO A 132 -14.87 5.43 10.62
CA PRO A 132 -15.60 4.96 11.80
C PRO A 132 -14.68 4.20 12.74
N THR A 133 -14.77 4.47 14.05
CA THR A 133 -14.02 3.72 15.06
C THR A 133 -14.51 2.27 15.10
N LEU A 134 -13.62 1.32 14.83
CA LEU A 134 -13.92 -0.10 14.91
C LEU A 134 -13.82 -0.61 16.35
N SER A 135 -14.75 -1.46 16.72
CA SER A 135 -14.78 -2.14 18.02
C SER A 135 -14.76 -3.67 17.82
N ALA A 136 -14.44 -4.40 18.90
CA ALA A 136 -14.53 -5.85 18.88
C ALA A 136 -15.94 -6.40 18.56
N LYS A 137 -16.97 -5.55 18.68
CA LYS A 137 -18.35 -5.90 18.35
C LYS A 137 -18.65 -5.81 16.84
N ASP A 138 -17.87 -5.05 16.09
CA ASP A 138 -18.06 -4.83 14.65
C ASP A 138 -17.52 -5.99 13.82
N GLY A 139 -16.77 -6.90 14.43
CA GLY A 139 -16.23 -8.09 13.79
C GLY A 139 -16.41 -9.35 14.59
N GLY A 140 -16.86 -10.36 13.92
CA GLY A 140 -16.93 -11.71 14.43
C GLY A 140 -16.89 -12.69 13.27
N TRP A 141 -16.38 -13.89 13.52
CA TRP A 141 -16.35 -14.94 12.51
C TRP A 141 -17.24 -16.09 12.92
N ASN A 142 -18.05 -16.56 11.99
CA ASN A 142 -18.74 -17.83 12.14
C ASN A 142 -17.78 -18.93 11.67
N ILE A 143 -17.09 -19.56 12.62
CA ILE A 143 -16.18 -20.66 12.32
C ILE A 143 -17.03 -21.95 12.31
N PRO A 144 -17.03 -22.73 11.20
CA PRO A 144 -17.68 -24.03 11.19
C PRO A 144 -17.22 -24.86 12.39
N LEU A 145 -18.15 -25.45 13.15
CA LEU A 145 -17.97 -26.28 14.35
C LEU A 145 -17.70 -25.52 15.66
N ILE A 146 -17.30 -24.24 15.63
CA ILE A 146 -16.98 -23.43 16.84
C ILE A 146 -18.05 -22.37 17.09
N GLY A 147 -18.79 -21.96 16.05
CA GLY A 147 -19.75 -20.89 16.13
C GLY A 147 -19.13 -19.51 15.98
N PHE A 148 -19.85 -18.47 16.44
CA PHE A 148 -19.45 -17.09 16.33
C PHE A 148 -18.37 -16.75 17.37
N VAL A 149 -17.20 -16.29 16.91
CA VAL A 149 -16.07 -15.88 17.77
C VAL A 149 -15.93 -14.36 17.68
N HIS A 150 -15.96 -13.70 18.85
CA HIS A 150 -15.61 -12.29 18.95
C HIS A 150 -14.10 -12.13 18.83
N GLY A 151 -13.66 -11.34 17.82
CA GLY A 151 -12.26 -10.97 17.65
C GLY A 151 -11.84 -9.85 18.63
N THR A 152 -10.53 -9.68 18.81
CA THR A 152 -10.01 -8.45 19.39
C THR A 152 -10.19 -7.29 18.41
N GLU A 153 -10.15 -6.03 18.90
CA GLU A 153 -10.19 -4.85 18.00
C GLU A 153 -9.08 -4.88 16.94
N GLN A 154 -7.93 -5.44 17.27
CA GLN A 154 -6.84 -5.61 16.32
C GLN A 154 -7.21 -6.57 15.19
N MET A 155 -7.75 -7.75 15.52
CA MET A 155 -8.19 -8.74 14.52
C MET A 155 -9.28 -8.18 13.61
N VAL A 156 -10.19 -7.35 14.16
CA VAL A 156 -11.22 -6.68 13.37
C VAL A 156 -10.58 -5.74 12.35
N ARG A 157 -9.60 -4.92 12.77
CA ARG A 157 -8.90 -4.00 11.87
C ARG A 157 -8.08 -4.73 10.82
N GLU A 158 -7.37 -5.79 11.18
CA GLU A 158 -6.66 -6.64 10.22
C GLU A 158 -7.59 -7.14 9.13
N LYS A 159 -8.71 -7.73 9.53
CA LYS A 159 -9.71 -8.24 8.58
C LYS A 159 -10.32 -7.15 7.71
N THR A 160 -10.52 -5.97 8.28
CA THR A 160 -11.00 -4.80 7.54
C THR A 160 -9.98 -4.33 6.51
N LEU A 161 -8.70 -4.26 6.89
CA LEU A 161 -7.62 -3.84 6.01
C LEU A 161 -7.25 -4.89 4.95
N GLU A 162 -7.56 -6.17 5.14
CA GLU A 162 -7.46 -7.20 4.10
C GLU A 162 -8.50 -7.00 2.98
N ASN A 163 -9.63 -6.36 3.26
CA ASN A 163 -10.63 -6.04 2.26
C ASN A 163 -10.19 -4.86 1.39
N SER A 164 -10.08 -5.07 0.08
CA SER A 164 -9.54 -4.06 -0.85
C SER A 164 -10.34 -2.75 -0.85
N GLU A 165 -11.67 -2.81 -0.84
CA GLU A 165 -12.52 -1.62 -0.81
C GLU A 165 -12.30 -0.79 0.46
N LEU A 166 -12.34 -1.46 1.63
CA LEU A 166 -12.14 -0.80 2.91
C LEU A 166 -10.71 -0.28 3.06
N ASN A 167 -9.72 -1.04 2.63
CA ASN A 167 -8.32 -0.59 2.62
C ASN A 167 -8.12 0.68 1.78
N ILE A 168 -8.75 0.76 0.61
CA ILE A 168 -8.73 1.97 -0.25
C ILE A 168 -9.40 3.15 0.46
N LYS A 169 -10.52 2.93 1.15
CA LYS A 169 -11.19 4.00 1.93
C LYS A 169 -10.29 4.52 3.05
N TYR A 170 -9.62 3.64 3.78
CA TYR A 170 -8.63 4.04 4.78
C TYR A 170 -7.47 4.82 4.16
N ALA A 171 -6.98 4.40 2.98
CA ALA A 171 -5.93 5.14 2.26
C ALA A 171 -6.40 6.53 1.82
N ALA A 172 -7.64 6.66 1.34
CA ALA A 172 -8.24 7.94 0.98
C ALA A 172 -8.42 8.84 2.21
N GLY A 173 -8.93 8.30 3.32
CA GLY A 173 -9.06 9.01 4.59
C GLY A 173 -7.71 9.52 5.12
N TYR A 174 -6.64 8.74 4.95
CA TYR A 174 -5.30 9.16 5.36
C TYR A 174 -4.73 10.29 4.47
N LEU A 175 -4.97 10.24 3.17
CA LEU A 175 -4.61 11.37 2.28
C LEU A 175 -5.41 12.62 2.62
N LYS A 176 -6.71 12.47 2.95
CA LYS A 176 -7.56 13.58 3.36
C LYS A 176 -7.07 14.22 4.65
N TYR A 177 -6.67 13.42 5.65
CA TYR A 177 -6.04 13.93 6.86
C TYR A 177 -4.85 14.85 6.54
N PHE A 178 -3.94 14.42 5.66
CA PHE A 178 -2.79 15.27 5.27
C PHE A 178 -3.21 16.54 4.53
N GLN A 179 -4.23 16.48 3.69
CA GLN A 179 -4.74 17.68 3.03
C GLN A 179 -5.24 18.70 4.07
N ASP A 180 -6.04 18.27 5.03
CA ASP A 180 -6.62 19.16 6.04
C ASP A 180 -5.57 19.73 6.99
N GLU A 181 -4.65 18.91 7.48
CA GLU A 181 -3.57 19.34 8.36
C GLU A 181 -2.60 20.34 7.69
N TRP A 182 -2.31 20.14 6.40
CA TRP A 182 -1.28 20.93 5.72
C TRP A 182 -1.83 22.16 5.00
N LYS A 183 -3.11 22.22 4.72
CA LYS A 183 -3.76 23.25 3.88
C LYS A 183 -3.50 24.68 4.35
N ASN A 184 -3.46 24.92 5.65
CA ASN A 184 -3.22 26.24 6.22
C ASN A 184 -1.78 26.76 5.99
N VAL A 185 -0.82 25.85 5.90
CA VAL A 185 0.61 26.17 5.76
C VAL A 185 1.09 25.98 4.33
N TYR A 186 0.48 25.07 3.59
CA TYR A 186 0.77 24.77 2.19
C TYR A 186 -0.55 24.66 1.39
N PRO A 187 -1.17 25.78 0.98
CA PRO A 187 -2.51 25.82 0.37
C PRO A 187 -2.69 24.98 -0.89
N ASP A 188 -1.62 24.78 -1.65
CA ASP A 188 -1.64 24.00 -2.91
C ASP A 188 -1.60 22.48 -2.71
N ILE A 189 -1.65 21.98 -1.47
CA ILE A 189 -1.45 20.56 -1.14
C ILE A 189 -2.36 19.61 -1.92
N ASP A 190 -3.62 20.00 -2.15
CA ASP A 190 -4.65 19.16 -2.77
C ASP A 190 -4.27 18.64 -4.18
N GLY A 191 -3.43 19.39 -4.91
CA GLY A 191 -2.95 19.04 -6.25
C GLY A 191 -1.53 18.44 -6.27
N LYS A 192 -0.86 18.27 -5.14
CA LYS A 192 0.54 17.90 -5.06
C LYS A 192 0.74 16.42 -4.84
N THR A 193 0.68 15.64 -5.92
CA THR A 193 0.86 14.18 -5.90
C THR A 193 2.14 13.76 -5.20
N ASP A 194 3.26 14.41 -5.52
CA ASP A 194 4.58 14.12 -4.95
C ASP A 194 4.62 14.36 -3.44
N ILE A 195 4.02 15.43 -2.97
CA ILE A 195 4.01 15.76 -1.54
C ILE A 195 3.04 14.84 -0.79
N LEU A 196 1.79 14.70 -1.25
CA LEU A 196 0.81 13.84 -0.58
C LEU A 196 1.27 12.38 -0.50
N ALA A 197 1.84 11.83 -1.57
CA ALA A 197 2.41 10.49 -1.54
C ALA A 197 3.62 10.39 -0.61
N THR A 198 4.45 11.44 -0.52
CA THR A 198 5.56 11.49 0.44
C THR A 198 5.05 11.45 1.89
N LEU A 199 4.03 12.24 2.21
CA LEU A 199 3.44 12.29 3.55
C LEU A 199 2.80 10.95 3.94
N TYR A 200 2.10 10.33 3.00
CA TYR A 200 1.54 9.00 3.16
C TYR A 200 2.61 7.96 3.51
N ASN A 201 3.72 7.95 2.77
CA ASN A 201 4.83 7.01 2.95
C ASN A 201 5.61 7.23 4.26
N LEU A 202 5.85 8.49 4.65
CA LEU A 202 6.55 8.83 5.89
C LEU A 202 5.67 8.61 7.13
N GLY A 203 4.36 8.84 6.99
CA GLY A 203 3.43 8.74 8.09
C GLY A 203 3.31 10.04 8.92
N HIS A 204 2.19 10.14 9.65
CA HIS A 204 1.86 11.32 10.46
C HIS A 204 2.84 11.57 11.60
N GLU A 205 3.47 10.52 12.12
CA GLU A 205 4.44 10.63 13.22
C GLU A 205 5.78 11.27 12.80
N GLN A 206 6.12 11.17 11.50
CA GLN A 206 7.38 11.67 10.94
C GLN A 206 7.23 12.95 10.15
N THR A 207 6.04 13.54 10.12
CA THR A 207 5.72 14.71 9.29
C THR A 207 5.16 15.83 10.14
N SER A 208 5.50 17.06 9.76
CA SER A 208 4.94 18.28 10.36
C SER A 208 4.71 19.32 9.27
N PRO A 209 3.53 20.02 9.27
CA PRO A 209 3.21 21.02 8.29
C PRO A 209 4.29 22.11 8.18
N ASN A 210 4.71 22.40 6.94
CA ASN A 210 5.63 23.48 6.62
C ASN A 210 5.33 24.03 5.23
N SER A 211 5.77 25.27 4.96
CA SER A 211 5.48 25.98 3.71
C SER A 211 6.34 25.57 2.51
N ASN A 212 7.33 24.70 2.71
CA ASN A 212 8.23 24.26 1.63
C ASN A 212 8.55 22.76 1.75
N PRO A 213 7.53 21.88 1.69
CA PRO A 213 7.75 20.46 1.78
C PRO A 213 8.57 19.95 0.60
N LYS A 214 9.39 18.94 0.84
CA LYS A 214 10.21 18.30 -0.20
C LYS A 214 9.74 16.86 -0.41
N PRO A 215 9.53 16.45 -1.67
CA PRO A 215 9.16 15.08 -1.96
C PRO A 215 10.36 14.15 -1.76
N ASN A 216 10.11 12.99 -1.16
CA ASN A 216 11.04 11.87 -1.14
C ASN A 216 10.99 11.09 -2.48
N ASP A 217 11.77 10.03 -2.61
CA ASP A 217 11.79 9.23 -3.85
C ASP A 217 10.46 8.52 -4.10
N PHE A 218 9.73 8.15 -3.06
CA PHE A 218 8.40 7.56 -3.17
C PHE A 218 7.40 8.56 -3.79
N GLY A 219 7.35 9.78 -3.28
CA GLY A 219 6.48 10.83 -3.81
C GLY A 219 6.82 11.20 -5.25
N LYS A 220 8.12 11.30 -5.58
CA LYS A 220 8.56 11.53 -6.97
C LYS A 220 8.08 10.42 -7.90
N PHE A 221 8.25 9.16 -7.49
CA PHE A 221 7.77 8.00 -8.25
C PHE A 221 6.25 8.02 -8.45
N ALA A 222 5.48 8.35 -7.41
CA ALA A 222 4.02 8.49 -7.53
C ALA A 222 3.65 9.56 -8.57
N LYS A 223 4.31 10.72 -8.54
CA LYS A 223 4.09 11.81 -9.51
C LYS A 223 4.45 11.41 -10.93
N GLU A 224 5.57 10.74 -11.15
CA GLU A 224 6.00 10.25 -12.46
C GLU A 224 4.98 9.29 -13.08
N ASN A 225 4.29 8.50 -12.24
CA ASN A 225 3.28 7.54 -12.68
C ASN A 225 1.84 8.07 -12.66
N TYR A 226 1.61 9.33 -12.27
CA TYR A 226 0.27 9.92 -12.14
C TYR A 226 -0.56 9.82 -13.41
N SER A 227 -0.02 10.24 -14.57
CA SER A 227 -0.71 10.15 -15.86
C SER A 227 -0.98 8.70 -16.26
N HIS A 228 -0.04 7.79 -15.99
CA HIS A 228 -0.22 6.37 -16.25
C HIS A 228 -1.40 5.78 -15.47
N VAL A 229 -1.47 6.02 -14.15
CA VAL A 229 -2.57 5.47 -13.34
C VAL A 229 -3.91 6.09 -13.66
N ARG A 230 -3.98 7.38 -14.07
CA ARG A 230 -5.22 7.99 -14.54
C ARG A 230 -5.80 7.27 -15.74
N LYS A 231 -4.94 6.89 -16.72
CA LYS A 231 -5.35 6.05 -17.87
C LYS A 231 -5.90 4.70 -17.42
N LEU A 232 -5.26 4.07 -16.41
CA LEU A 232 -5.74 2.80 -15.85
C LEU A 232 -7.12 2.93 -15.18
N LEU A 233 -7.42 4.10 -14.61
CA LEU A 233 -8.74 4.43 -14.03
C LEU A 233 -9.78 4.85 -15.08
N GLY A 234 -9.40 5.09 -16.35
CA GLY A 234 -10.30 5.61 -17.37
C GLY A 234 -10.67 7.09 -17.19
N LEU A 235 -9.79 7.90 -16.57
CA LEU A 235 -10.00 9.33 -16.27
C LEU A 235 -9.34 10.27 -17.29
N GLU A 236 -9.19 9.89 -18.52
CA GLU A 236 -8.73 10.75 -19.63
C GLU A 236 -9.87 11.38 -20.38
#